data_3c7d584653dc589b3faecaf114f29357
#
_entry.id   3c7d584653dc589b3faecaf114f29357
#
_cell.length_a   1.000
_cell.length_b   1.000
_cell.length_c   1.000
_cell.angle_alpha   90.00
_cell.angle_beta   90.00
_cell.angle_gamma   90.00
#
_symmetry.space_group_name_H-M   'P 1'
#
loop_
_entity.id
_entity.type
_entity.pdbx_description
1 polymer ?
#
loop_
_entity_poly.entity_id
_entity_poly.type
_entity_poly.pdbx_seq_one_letter_code
_entity_poly.pdbx_strand_id
1 'polypeptide(L)'
;EWVPLPGSLEAIALLNQAGYQIAIATNQSGLSRGYFTIDDLHAMHSKMERLLQPLGGKIDSIFFCPHTDAHACDCRKPAPGLMKEIALRYKKTNSNQPLLGVPIVGDSLRDLEAGIALGASPHLVLTGKGQKTMAKGNLPDGTQIHADLMAFTSTLLKTQA
;
A
#
# COMPACT_ATOMS: atom_id res chain seq x y z
N GLU A 1 11.67 7.70 14.49
CA GLU A 1 10.32 7.40 14.98
C GLU A 1 9.31 7.45 13.84
N TRP A 2 8.39 6.47 13.78
CA TRP A 2 7.34 6.46 12.78
C TRP A 2 6.23 7.44 13.16
N VAL A 3 5.87 8.31 12.21
CA VAL A 3 4.80 9.31 12.38
C VAL A 3 3.87 9.21 11.17
N PRO A 4 2.54 9.08 11.36
CA PRO A 4 1.61 9.05 10.24
C PRO A 4 1.53 10.42 9.55
N LEU A 5 1.34 10.39 8.23
CA LEU A 5 1.10 11.61 7.47
C LEU A 5 -0.29 12.20 7.83
N PRO A 6 -0.43 13.54 7.79
CA PRO A 6 -1.71 14.17 8.11
C PRO A 6 -2.86 13.60 7.27
N GLY A 7 -3.96 13.25 7.91
CA GLY A 7 -5.17 12.73 7.26
C GLY A 7 -5.12 11.28 6.83
N SER A 8 -3.97 10.59 6.94
CA SER A 8 -3.85 9.21 6.45
C SER A 8 -4.64 8.21 7.28
N LEU A 9 -4.62 8.35 8.60
CA LEU A 9 -5.36 7.45 9.49
C LEU A 9 -6.87 7.65 9.37
N GLU A 10 -7.32 8.89 9.25
CA GLU A 10 -8.72 9.24 9.01
C GLU A 10 -9.22 8.67 7.68
N ALA A 11 -8.38 8.71 6.65
CA ALA A 11 -8.68 8.13 5.34
C ALA A 11 -8.91 6.61 5.44
N ILE A 12 -8.02 5.91 6.16
CA ILE A 12 -8.14 4.46 6.39
C ILE A 12 -9.45 4.16 7.14
N ALA A 13 -9.78 4.92 8.18
CA ALA A 13 -11.00 4.73 8.94
C ALA A 13 -12.24 4.91 8.05
N LEU A 14 -12.26 5.92 7.18
CA LEU A 14 -13.36 6.13 6.23
C LEU A 14 -13.51 4.97 5.26
N LEU A 15 -12.41 4.43 4.75
CA LEU A 15 -12.42 3.26 3.87
C LEU A 15 -13.01 2.04 4.59
N ASN A 16 -12.60 1.79 5.83
CA ASN A 16 -13.15 0.69 6.63
C ASN A 16 -14.66 0.85 6.84
N GLN A 17 -15.11 2.06 7.16
CA GLN A 17 -16.54 2.34 7.37
C GLN A 17 -17.36 2.11 6.10
N ALA A 18 -16.76 2.30 4.94
CA ALA A 18 -17.38 2.02 3.64
C ALA A 18 -17.30 0.53 3.23
N GLY A 19 -16.74 -0.33 4.08
CA GLY A 19 -16.65 -1.76 3.83
C GLY A 19 -15.36 -2.25 3.20
N TYR A 20 -14.38 -1.38 2.99
CA TYR A 20 -13.08 -1.78 2.44
C TYR A 20 -12.20 -2.43 3.49
N GLN A 21 -11.57 -3.53 3.10
CA GLN A 21 -10.47 -4.13 3.86
C GLN A 21 -9.15 -3.51 3.41
N ILE A 22 -8.27 -3.22 4.35
CA ILE A 22 -7.00 -2.55 4.08
C ILE A 22 -5.85 -3.51 4.29
N ALA A 23 -5.09 -3.73 3.24
CA ALA A 23 -3.83 -4.48 3.28
C ALA A 23 -2.67 -3.51 2.99
N ILE A 24 -1.60 -3.63 3.75
CA ILE A 24 -0.37 -2.88 3.51
C ILE A 24 0.66 -3.83 2.90
N ALA A 25 1.31 -3.38 1.83
CA ALA A 25 2.43 -4.08 1.19
C ALA A 25 3.64 -3.15 1.21
N THR A 26 4.68 -3.50 1.94
CA THR A 26 5.80 -2.60 2.18
C THR A 26 7.16 -3.29 2.01
N ASN A 27 8.11 -2.61 1.34
CA ASN A 27 9.51 -2.99 1.34
C ASN A 27 10.16 -2.50 2.64
N GLN A 28 10.87 -3.40 3.33
CA GLN A 28 11.51 -3.11 4.62
C GLN A 28 12.96 -3.61 4.61
N SER A 29 13.75 -3.13 3.65
CA SER A 29 15.16 -3.53 3.52
C SER A 29 16.02 -3.14 4.73
N GLY A 30 15.55 -2.21 5.55
CA GLY A 30 16.21 -1.83 6.80
C GLY A 30 16.39 -3.01 7.76
N LEU A 31 15.54 -4.02 7.70
CA LEU A 31 15.70 -5.26 8.48
C LEU A 31 16.99 -5.99 8.08
N SER A 32 17.19 -6.24 6.78
CA SER A 32 18.40 -6.91 6.27
C SER A 32 19.65 -6.06 6.42
N ARG A 33 19.50 -4.74 6.39
CA ARG A 33 20.63 -3.81 6.56
C ARG A 33 20.99 -3.56 8.03
N GLY A 34 20.21 -4.10 8.97
CA GLY A 34 20.45 -3.93 10.38
C GLY A 34 20.09 -2.56 10.94
N TYR A 35 19.31 -1.75 10.21
CA TYR A 35 18.90 -0.42 10.66
C TYR A 35 17.85 -0.46 11.76
N PHE A 36 17.05 -1.53 11.79
CA PHE A 36 16.07 -1.80 12.82
C PHE A 36 15.79 -3.30 12.90
N THR A 37 15.15 -3.72 13.99
CA THR A 37 14.83 -5.12 14.24
C THR A 37 13.38 -5.43 13.86
N ILE A 38 13.04 -6.73 13.84
CA ILE A 38 11.63 -7.15 13.66
C ILE A 38 10.76 -6.63 14.83
N ASP A 39 11.30 -6.52 16.03
CA ASP A 39 10.57 -5.95 17.16
C ASP A 39 10.28 -4.46 16.95
N ASP A 40 11.21 -3.72 16.36
CA ASP A 40 11.00 -2.32 15.98
C ASP A 40 9.86 -2.20 14.96
N LEU A 41 9.82 -3.11 13.98
CA LEU A 41 8.75 -3.13 12.97
C LEU A 41 7.40 -3.43 13.63
N HIS A 42 7.35 -4.41 14.52
CA HIS A 42 6.13 -4.74 15.26
C HIS A 42 5.67 -3.56 16.14
N ALA A 43 6.60 -2.82 16.73
CA ALA A 43 6.27 -1.63 17.53
C ALA A 43 5.64 -0.53 16.67
N MET A 44 6.13 -0.33 15.44
CA MET A 44 5.53 0.60 14.49
C MET A 44 4.10 0.19 14.11
N HIS A 45 3.88 -1.09 13.83
CA HIS A 45 2.55 -1.62 13.51
C HIS A 45 1.59 -1.47 14.69
N SER A 46 2.04 -1.76 15.91
CA SER A 46 1.23 -1.60 17.12
C SER A 46 0.85 -0.14 17.37
N LYS A 47 1.77 0.79 17.12
CA LYS A 47 1.49 2.22 17.20
C LYS A 47 0.40 2.63 16.21
N MET A 48 0.49 2.17 14.99
CA MET A 48 -0.50 2.44 13.95
C MET A 48 -1.90 1.95 14.37
N GLU A 49 -1.98 0.72 14.89
CA GLU A 49 -3.24 0.16 15.38
C GLU A 49 -3.83 0.99 16.53
N ARG A 50 -3.00 1.38 17.50
CA ARG A 50 -3.46 2.22 18.63
C ARG A 50 -4.00 3.57 18.17
N LEU A 51 -3.39 4.16 17.14
CA LEU A 51 -3.84 5.46 16.62
C LEU A 51 -5.09 5.33 15.77
N LEU A 52 -5.30 4.19 15.08
CA LEU A 52 -6.49 3.93 14.28
C LEU A 52 -7.71 3.58 15.13
N GLN A 53 -7.53 2.90 16.25
CA GLN A 53 -8.64 2.40 17.06
C GLN A 53 -9.64 3.49 17.48
N PRO A 54 -9.21 4.67 18.00
CA PRO A 54 -10.15 5.73 18.35
C PRO A 54 -10.93 6.29 17.16
N LEU A 55 -10.40 6.14 15.95
CA LEU A 55 -11.03 6.60 14.71
C LEU A 55 -11.98 5.56 14.12
N GLY A 56 -12.06 4.37 14.70
CA GLY A 56 -12.85 3.27 14.19
C GLY A 56 -12.20 2.57 12.99
N GLY A 57 -10.89 2.75 12.80
CA GLY A 57 -10.13 2.15 11.71
C GLY A 57 -9.32 0.95 12.15
N LYS A 58 -8.94 0.14 11.17
CA LYS A 58 -8.01 -0.97 11.36
C LYS A 58 -7.29 -1.32 10.07
N ILE A 59 -6.11 -1.92 10.21
CA ILE A 59 -5.39 -2.57 9.10
C ILE A 59 -5.68 -4.06 9.19
N ASP A 60 -6.22 -4.63 8.11
CA ASP A 60 -6.60 -6.06 8.08
C ASP A 60 -5.38 -6.97 8.00
N SER A 61 -4.37 -6.56 7.25
CA SER A 61 -3.15 -7.36 7.08
C SER A 61 -1.98 -6.48 6.65
N ILE A 62 -0.77 -6.91 7.01
CA ILE A 62 0.47 -6.24 6.64
C ILE A 62 1.42 -7.30 6.08
N PHE A 63 1.88 -7.08 4.85
CA PHE A 63 2.86 -7.91 4.17
C PHE A 63 4.11 -7.09 3.93
N PHE A 64 5.27 -7.64 4.27
CA PHE A 64 6.52 -6.92 4.09
C PHE A 64 7.59 -7.80 3.45
N CYS A 65 8.50 -7.15 2.70
CA CYS A 65 9.70 -7.79 2.16
C CYS A 65 10.92 -7.22 2.90
N PRO A 66 11.68 -8.04 3.63
CA PRO A 66 12.84 -7.57 4.39
C PRO A 66 14.11 -7.44 3.54
N HIS A 67 14.08 -7.91 2.29
CA HIS A 67 15.27 -8.06 1.46
C HIS A 67 15.73 -6.74 0.85
N THR A 68 17.03 -6.66 0.51
CA THR A 68 17.59 -5.56 -0.28
C THR A 68 17.54 -5.91 -1.78
N ASP A 69 17.92 -4.96 -2.64
CA ASP A 69 18.03 -5.21 -4.09
C ASP A 69 19.02 -6.31 -4.43
N ALA A 70 20.02 -6.53 -3.57
CA ALA A 70 21.03 -7.57 -3.76
C ALA A 70 20.47 -8.99 -3.58
N HIS A 71 19.33 -9.15 -2.92
CA HIS A 71 18.67 -10.43 -2.74
C HIS A 71 17.80 -10.75 -3.95
N ALA A 72 17.93 -11.95 -4.51
CA ALA A 72 17.12 -12.40 -5.63
C ALA A 72 15.76 -12.92 -5.10
N CYS A 73 14.91 -12.04 -4.59
CA CYS A 73 13.59 -12.41 -4.08
C CYS A 73 12.48 -11.98 -5.04
N ASP A 74 11.29 -12.57 -4.88
CA ASP A 74 10.09 -12.23 -5.65
C ASP A 74 9.14 -11.30 -4.88
N CYS A 75 9.46 -10.96 -3.63
CA CYS A 75 8.58 -10.14 -2.78
C CYS A 75 8.92 -8.64 -2.78
N ARG A 76 10.15 -8.25 -3.12
CA ARG A 76 10.52 -6.83 -3.14
C ARG A 76 9.89 -6.13 -4.35
N LYS A 77 9.01 -5.15 -4.07
CA LYS A 77 8.42 -4.33 -5.14
C LYS A 77 9.53 -3.69 -6.00
N PRO A 78 9.43 -3.68 -7.31
CA PRO A 78 8.23 -3.89 -8.14
C PRO A 78 7.85 -5.35 -8.40
N ALA A 79 8.58 -6.33 -7.88
CA ALA A 79 8.18 -7.73 -8.01
C ALA A 79 6.83 -7.96 -7.32
N PRO A 80 5.98 -8.85 -7.85
CA PRO A 80 4.59 -8.97 -7.40
C PRO A 80 4.36 -9.91 -6.21
N GLY A 81 5.41 -10.40 -5.56
CA GLY A 81 5.28 -11.44 -4.52
C GLY A 81 4.35 -11.05 -3.37
N LEU A 82 4.46 -9.82 -2.85
CA LEU A 82 3.55 -9.36 -1.78
C LEU A 82 2.10 -9.29 -2.27
N MET A 83 1.88 -8.86 -3.52
CA MET A 83 0.54 -8.78 -4.11
C MET A 83 -0.07 -10.17 -4.31
N LYS A 84 0.75 -11.16 -4.66
CA LYS A 84 0.30 -12.56 -4.74
C LYS A 84 -0.15 -13.09 -3.38
N GLU A 85 0.58 -12.77 -2.32
CA GLU A 85 0.21 -13.14 -0.95
C GLU A 85 -1.11 -12.47 -0.54
N ILE A 86 -1.32 -11.20 -0.89
CA ILE A 86 -2.57 -10.48 -0.66
C ILE A 86 -3.71 -11.18 -1.41
N ALA A 87 -3.53 -11.53 -2.67
CA ALA A 87 -4.54 -12.22 -3.45
C ALA A 87 -4.94 -13.55 -2.81
N LEU A 88 -3.98 -14.32 -2.32
CA LEU A 88 -4.24 -15.57 -1.60
C LEU A 88 -5.01 -15.32 -0.30
N ARG A 89 -4.58 -14.35 0.48
CA ARG A 89 -5.20 -13.99 1.77
C ARG A 89 -6.68 -13.67 1.62
N TYR A 90 -7.06 -12.97 0.56
CA TYR A 90 -8.43 -12.55 0.29
C TYR A 90 -9.14 -13.43 -0.73
N LYS A 91 -8.61 -14.63 -0.99
CA LYS A 91 -9.21 -15.66 -1.86
C LYS A 91 -9.49 -15.18 -3.29
N LYS A 92 -8.62 -14.32 -3.81
CA LYS A 92 -8.71 -13.78 -5.17
C LYS A 92 -7.77 -14.57 -6.10
N THR A 93 -8.07 -15.84 -6.33
CA THR A 93 -7.14 -16.74 -7.01
C THR A 93 -7.64 -17.29 -8.34
N ASN A 94 -8.83 -16.86 -8.80
CA ASN A 94 -9.53 -17.52 -9.89
C ASN A 94 -9.20 -17.00 -11.29
N SER A 95 -8.18 -16.12 -11.43
CA SER A 95 -7.83 -15.57 -12.74
C SER A 95 -6.37 -15.16 -12.81
N ASN A 96 -5.89 -14.82 -14.04
CA ASN A 96 -4.57 -14.25 -14.23
C ASN A 96 -4.47 -12.81 -13.69
N GLN A 97 -5.60 -12.18 -13.39
CA GLN A 97 -5.67 -10.83 -12.84
C GLN A 97 -6.50 -10.84 -11.55
N PRO A 98 -5.98 -11.48 -10.48
CA PRO A 98 -6.76 -11.67 -9.26
C PRO A 98 -7.09 -10.37 -8.53
N LEU A 99 -6.37 -9.28 -8.78
CA LEU A 99 -6.62 -7.97 -8.17
C LEU A 99 -7.37 -7.00 -9.11
N LEU A 100 -8.01 -7.51 -10.16
CA LEU A 100 -8.82 -6.67 -11.06
C LEU A 100 -9.90 -5.95 -10.24
N GLY A 101 -9.97 -4.62 -10.41
CA GLY A 101 -10.91 -3.78 -9.67
C GLY A 101 -10.47 -3.40 -8.25
N VAL A 102 -9.32 -3.90 -7.79
CA VAL A 102 -8.76 -3.54 -6.48
C VAL A 102 -7.81 -2.36 -6.65
N PRO A 103 -8.00 -1.26 -5.92
CA PRO A 103 -7.05 -0.15 -5.99
C PRO A 103 -5.71 -0.50 -5.33
N ILE A 104 -4.60 -0.16 -5.99
CA ILE A 104 -3.28 -0.09 -5.38
C ILE A 104 -2.90 1.38 -5.24
N VAL A 105 -2.55 1.81 -4.04
CA VAL A 105 -2.20 3.20 -3.74
C VAL A 105 -0.77 3.27 -3.25
N GLY A 106 0.04 4.09 -3.88
CA GLY A 106 1.44 4.25 -3.47
C GLY A 106 2.04 5.55 -3.96
N ASP A 107 3.24 5.85 -3.49
CA ASP A 107 3.98 7.07 -3.82
C ASP A 107 5.14 6.81 -4.79
N SER A 108 5.35 5.56 -5.19
CA SER A 108 6.44 5.20 -6.09
C SER A 108 5.97 4.31 -7.23
N LEU A 109 6.70 4.36 -8.35
CA LEU A 109 6.40 3.55 -9.52
C LEU A 109 6.39 2.05 -9.20
N ARG A 110 7.30 1.59 -8.34
CA ARG A 110 7.38 0.17 -7.99
C ARG A 110 6.17 -0.31 -7.20
N ASP A 111 5.51 0.55 -6.42
CA ASP A 111 4.25 0.19 -5.76
C ASP A 111 3.17 -0.12 -6.79
N LEU A 112 3.04 0.76 -7.78
CA LEU A 112 2.03 0.65 -8.82
C LEU A 112 2.28 -0.56 -9.73
N GLU A 113 3.53 -0.75 -10.14
CA GLU A 113 3.92 -1.89 -10.99
C GLU A 113 3.63 -3.23 -10.34
N ALA A 114 3.91 -3.35 -9.03
CA ALA A 114 3.63 -4.58 -8.30
C ALA A 114 2.12 -4.92 -8.33
N GLY A 115 1.25 -3.92 -8.16
CA GLY A 115 -0.19 -4.13 -8.20
C GLY A 115 -0.71 -4.43 -9.59
N ILE A 116 -0.23 -3.69 -10.60
CA ILE A 116 -0.65 -3.86 -11.99
C ILE A 116 -0.33 -5.26 -12.51
N ALA A 117 0.76 -5.85 -12.06
CA ALA A 117 1.11 -7.22 -12.44
C ALA A 117 -0.02 -8.22 -12.18
N LEU A 118 -0.91 -7.94 -11.23
CA LEU A 118 -2.07 -8.76 -10.91
C LEU A 118 -3.41 -8.09 -11.28
N GLY A 119 -3.38 -7.02 -12.06
CA GLY A 119 -4.58 -6.36 -12.56
C GLY A 119 -5.16 -5.25 -11.69
N ALA A 120 -4.47 -4.85 -10.61
CA ALA A 120 -4.93 -3.77 -9.73
C ALA A 120 -5.00 -2.42 -10.47
N SER A 121 -5.89 -1.54 -9.99
CA SER A 121 -6.02 -0.17 -10.51
C SER A 121 -5.00 0.75 -9.84
N PRO A 122 -4.11 1.41 -10.62
CA PRO A 122 -3.03 2.19 -10.03
C PRO A 122 -3.46 3.60 -9.62
N HIS A 123 -3.10 3.99 -8.40
CA HIS A 123 -3.33 5.32 -7.84
C HIS A 123 -2.05 5.86 -7.22
N LEU A 124 -1.57 7.00 -7.72
CA LEU A 124 -0.39 7.68 -7.18
C LEU A 124 -0.83 8.76 -6.18
N VAL A 125 -0.23 8.76 -5.00
CA VAL A 125 -0.38 9.86 -4.05
C VAL A 125 0.87 10.72 -4.09
N LEU A 126 0.69 12.05 -3.99
CA LEU A 126 1.80 13.02 -4.14
C LEU A 126 2.57 13.26 -2.85
N THR A 127 2.14 12.69 -1.73
CA THR A 127 2.90 12.65 -0.48
C THR A 127 4.13 11.75 -0.62
N GLY A 128 5.01 11.77 0.37
CA GLY A 128 6.21 10.96 0.33
C GLY A 128 7.06 11.25 -0.91
N LYS A 129 7.27 10.24 -1.73
CA LYS A 129 8.06 10.34 -2.98
C LYS A 129 7.19 10.69 -4.20
N GLY A 130 5.90 10.88 -4.02
CA GLY A 130 4.94 11.00 -5.12
C GLY A 130 5.23 12.11 -6.11
N GLN A 131 5.69 13.29 -5.64
CA GLN A 131 6.06 14.40 -6.53
C GLN A 131 7.21 14.01 -7.45
N LYS A 132 8.24 13.36 -6.91
CA LYS A 132 9.39 12.88 -7.71
C LYS A 132 8.96 11.81 -8.70
N THR A 133 8.09 10.91 -8.27
CA THR A 133 7.56 9.84 -9.13
C THR A 133 6.78 10.42 -10.31
N MET A 134 5.92 11.39 -10.04
CA MET A 134 5.17 12.09 -11.09
C MET A 134 6.11 12.81 -12.06
N ALA A 135 7.12 13.51 -11.54
CA ALA A 135 8.07 14.27 -12.35
C ALA A 135 8.90 13.38 -13.27
N LYS A 136 9.25 12.18 -12.86
CA LYS A 136 9.97 11.20 -13.70
C LYS A 136 9.13 10.70 -14.85
N GLY A 137 7.80 10.72 -14.73
CA GLY A 137 6.90 10.19 -15.74
C GLY A 137 6.88 8.65 -15.78
N ASN A 138 6.53 8.10 -16.94
CA ASN A 138 6.41 6.65 -17.16
C ASN A 138 5.41 5.96 -16.22
N LEU A 139 4.38 6.69 -15.80
CA LEU A 139 3.31 6.10 -15.00
C LEU A 139 2.53 5.09 -15.84
N PRO A 140 2.09 3.98 -15.25
CA PRO A 140 1.26 3.01 -15.95
C PRO A 140 -0.01 3.64 -16.49
N ASP A 141 -0.51 3.08 -17.60
CA ASP A 141 -1.77 3.53 -18.19
C ASP A 141 -2.91 3.43 -17.17
N GLY A 142 -3.75 4.45 -17.14
CA GLY A 142 -4.88 4.50 -16.22
C GLY A 142 -4.55 4.93 -14.81
N THR A 143 -3.29 5.34 -14.53
CA THR A 143 -2.92 5.85 -13.21
C THR A 143 -3.68 7.13 -12.91
N GLN A 144 -4.39 7.14 -11.77
CA GLN A 144 -5.02 8.35 -11.24
C GLN A 144 -4.09 8.96 -10.19
N ILE A 145 -4.03 10.30 -10.17
CA ILE A 145 -3.12 11.05 -9.29
C ILE A 145 -3.95 11.79 -8.25
N HIS A 146 -3.56 11.67 -6.99
CA HIS A 146 -4.23 12.29 -5.85
C HIS A 146 -3.23 13.04 -4.98
N ALA A 147 -3.64 14.16 -4.39
CA ALA A 147 -2.78 14.95 -3.52
C ALA A 147 -2.25 14.12 -2.33
N ASP A 148 -3.10 13.29 -1.75
CA ASP A 148 -2.79 12.44 -0.61
C ASP A 148 -3.78 11.27 -0.52
N LEU A 149 -3.64 10.45 0.52
CA LEU A 149 -4.53 9.31 0.73
C LEU A 149 -5.99 9.74 0.99
N MET A 150 -6.20 10.85 1.66
CA MET A 150 -7.55 11.37 1.91
C MET A 150 -8.22 11.79 0.60
N ALA A 151 -7.50 12.44 -0.30
CA ALA A 151 -8.02 12.81 -1.63
C ALA A 151 -8.40 11.59 -2.45
N PHE A 152 -7.56 10.55 -2.44
CA PHE A 152 -7.89 9.25 -3.03
C PHE A 152 -9.19 8.69 -2.46
N THR A 153 -9.27 8.64 -1.14
CA THR A 153 -10.42 8.08 -0.42
C THR A 153 -11.70 8.83 -0.78
N SER A 154 -11.67 10.16 -0.78
CA SER A 154 -12.81 10.98 -1.14
C SER A 154 -13.29 10.71 -2.56
N THR A 155 -12.36 10.57 -3.51
CA THR A 155 -12.70 10.26 -4.90
C THR A 155 -13.32 8.86 -5.02
N LEU A 156 -12.72 7.87 -4.38
CA LEU A 156 -13.21 6.49 -4.41
C LEU A 156 -14.64 6.38 -3.84
N LEU A 157 -14.89 7.01 -2.70
CA LEU A 157 -16.19 6.93 -2.04
C LEU A 157 -17.28 7.67 -2.81
N LYS A 158 -16.96 8.75 -3.54
CA LYS A 158 -17.90 9.44 -4.42
C LYS A 158 -18.36 8.57 -5.59
N THR A 159 -17.49 7.78 -6.16
CA THR A 159 -17.83 6.93 -7.32
C THR A 159 -18.70 5.75 -6.93
N GLN A 160 -18.86 5.47 -5.65
CA GLN A 160 -19.66 4.37 -5.12
C GLN A 160 -21.01 4.81 -4.55
N ALA A 161 -21.23 6.11 -4.51
CA ALA A 161 -22.51 6.66 -4.02
C ALA A 161 -23.63 6.49 -5.06
#